data_574aecbefdec98323438828c1847bc66
#
_entry.id   574aecbefdec98323438828c1847bc66
#
_cell.length_a   1.000
_cell.length_b   1.000
_cell.length_c   1.000
_cell.angle_alpha   90.00
_cell.angle_beta   90.00
_cell.angle_gamma   90.00
#
_symmetry.space_group_name_H-M   'P 1'
#
loop_
_entity.id
_entity.type
_entity.pdbx_description
1 polymer ?
#
loop_
_entity_poly.entity_id
_entity_poly.type
_entity_poly.pdbx_seq_one_letter_code
_entity_poly.pdbx_strand_id
1 'polypeptide(L)'
;MPLSSILPVILIPSLLWMASLHYTLAGLVFLFILPSLFLIAVRVIVKHKPKTKFFYNWSCVTALYLFFIYEVKCVGTFWDLPKLISWWENLALVLGMGGSLASYLKLKWDFGDSKETEGKICRICEIYVKGKDHHCVWLDMCVSTSNINLFMVFLTLTILTSGHLSMMLTSYACPGTLLGPILLPSMCWPEKQTDCLLLVSGVYSGIISTILSLLLIGQACRKLKNI
;
A
#
# COMPACT_ATOMS: atom_id res chain seq x y z
N MET A 1 -3.30 -23.05 -6.24
CA MET A 1 -3.50 -21.82 -5.42
C MET A 1 -4.99 -21.53 -5.37
N PRO A 2 -5.57 -21.17 -4.23
CA PRO A 2 -6.99 -20.81 -4.19
C PRO A 2 -7.24 -19.54 -5.02
N LEU A 3 -8.33 -19.51 -5.76
CA LEU A 3 -8.73 -18.38 -6.63
C LEU A 3 -8.69 -17.03 -5.88
N SER A 4 -9.05 -17.04 -4.59
CA SER A 4 -9.00 -15.86 -3.72
C SER A 4 -7.60 -15.24 -3.56
N SER A 5 -6.52 -16.01 -3.75
CA SER A 5 -5.16 -15.49 -3.65
C SER A 5 -4.69 -14.80 -4.94
N ILE A 6 -5.27 -15.15 -6.08
CA ILE A 6 -4.91 -14.58 -7.41
C ILE A 6 -5.75 -13.34 -7.71
N LEU A 7 -6.93 -13.24 -7.12
CA LEU A 7 -7.89 -12.18 -7.39
C LEU A 7 -7.30 -10.75 -7.32
N PRO A 8 -6.46 -10.37 -6.36
CA PRO A 8 -5.84 -9.03 -6.30
C PRO A 8 -4.99 -8.68 -7.52
N VAL A 9 -4.35 -9.69 -8.16
CA VAL A 9 -3.48 -9.48 -9.34
C VAL A 9 -4.27 -8.92 -10.51
N ILE A 10 -5.51 -9.33 -10.64
CA ILE A 10 -6.42 -8.89 -11.72
C ILE A 10 -7.18 -7.63 -11.28
N LEU A 11 -7.72 -7.63 -10.06
CA LEU A 11 -8.61 -6.57 -9.58
C LEU A 11 -7.93 -5.20 -9.52
N ILE A 12 -6.72 -5.10 -8.96
CA ILE A 12 -6.09 -3.79 -8.74
C ILE A 12 -5.80 -3.09 -10.08
N PRO A 13 -5.06 -3.69 -11.02
CA PRO A 13 -4.80 -3.04 -12.32
C PRO A 13 -6.09 -2.74 -13.10
N SER A 14 -7.07 -3.67 -13.09
CA SER A 14 -8.31 -3.48 -13.84
C SER A 14 -9.18 -2.36 -13.27
N LEU A 15 -9.30 -2.25 -11.93
CA LEU A 15 -10.07 -1.18 -11.29
C LEU A 15 -9.40 0.19 -11.49
N LEU A 16 -8.07 0.26 -11.40
CA LEU A 16 -7.36 1.52 -11.64
C LEU A 16 -7.40 1.92 -13.12
N TRP A 17 -7.31 0.95 -14.03
CA TRP A 17 -7.53 1.20 -15.45
C TRP A 17 -8.95 1.72 -15.70
N MET A 18 -9.99 1.06 -15.19
CA MET A 18 -11.38 1.50 -15.32
C MET A 18 -11.59 2.90 -14.73
N ALA A 19 -11.01 3.19 -13.57
CA ALA A 19 -11.07 4.51 -12.94
C ALA A 19 -10.40 5.59 -13.82
N SER A 20 -9.38 5.25 -14.60
CA SER A 20 -8.68 6.21 -15.47
C SER A 20 -9.44 6.58 -16.73
N LEU A 21 -10.53 5.88 -17.07
CA LEU A 21 -11.31 6.15 -18.29
C LEU A 21 -12.16 7.43 -18.17
N HIS A 22 -12.70 7.71 -16.98
CA HIS A 22 -13.54 8.90 -16.76
C HIS A 22 -13.62 9.24 -15.26
N TYR A 23 -13.72 10.54 -14.92
CA TYR A 23 -13.75 10.99 -13.52
C TYR A 23 -14.94 10.43 -12.71
N THR A 24 -16.10 10.19 -13.34
CA THR A 24 -17.25 9.56 -12.66
C THR A 24 -16.97 8.09 -12.31
N LEU A 25 -16.26 7.36 -13.20
CA LEU A 25 -15.82 6.00 -12.92
C LEU A 25 -14.78 5.97 -11.81
N ALA A 26 -13.86 6.96 -11.77
CA ALA A 26 -12.94 7.11 -10.65
C ALA A 26 -13.68 7.28 -9.33
N GLY A 27 -14.70 8.16 -9.29
CA GLY A 27 -15.56 8.33 -8.13
C GLY A 27 -16.26 7.03 -7.71
N LEU A 28 -16.85 6.30 -8.66
CA LEU A 28 -17.49 4.99 -8.39
C LEU A 28 -16.48 3.97 -7.84
N VAL A 29 -15.30 3.87 -8.41
CA VAL A 29 -14.27 2.93 -7.96
C VAL A 29 -13.81 3.26 -6.55
N PHE A 30 -13.44 4.50 -6.26
CA PHE A 30 -12.84 4.87 -4.99
C PHE A 30 -13.86 4.99 -3.84
N LEU A 31 -15.07 5.49 -4.12
CA LEU A 31 -16.06 5.72 -3.07
C LEU A 31 -16.95 4.50 -2.79
N PHE A 32 -17.17 3.64 -3.78
CA PHE A 32 -18.09 2.51 -3.64
C PHE A 32 -17.44 1.15 -3.86
N ILE A 33 -16.77 0.92 -4.99
CA ILE A 33 -16.30 -0.42 -5.35
C ILE A 33 -15.16 -0.88 -4.43
N LEU A 34 -14.09 -0.11 -4.30
CA LEU A 34 -12.95 -0.47 -3.45
C LEU A 34 -13.33 -0.63 -1.97
N PRO A 35 -14.07 0.30 -1.34
CA PRO A 35 -14.53 0.11 0.04
C PRO A 35 -15.44 -1.09 0.21
N SER A 36 -16.36 -1.34 -0.73
CA SER A 36 -17.25 -2.50 -0.68
C SER A 36 -16.49 -3.82 -0.80
N LEU A 37 -15.57 -3.92 -1.75
CA LEU A 37 -14.69 -5.08 -1.91
C LEU A 37 -13.83 -5.31 -0.67
N PHE A 38 -13.29 -4.25 -0.07
CA PHE A 38 -12.55 -4.34 1.18
C PHE A 38 -13.40 -4.88 2.32
N LEU A 39 -14.62 -4.34 2.52
CA LEU A 39 -15.53 -4.81 3.56
C LEU A 39 -15.96 -6.26 3.36
N ILE A 40 -16.28 -6.66 2.12
CA ILE A 40 -16.59 -8.05 1.77
C ILE A 40 -15.40 -8.95 2.05
N ALA A 41 -14.19 -8.55 1.62
CA ALA A 41 -12.96 -9.30 1.85
C ALA A 41 -12.69 -9.48 3.35
N VAL A 42 -12.84 -8.42 4.17
CA VAL A 42 -12.70 -8.51 5.62
C VAL A 42 -13.73 -9.48 6.22
N ARG A 43 -15.01 -9.35 5.85
CA ARG A 43 -16.08 -10.21 6.40
C ARG A 43 -15.93 -11.67 6.00
N VAL A 44 -15.67 -11.93 4.71
CA VAL A 44 -15.64 -13.30 4.18
C VAL A 44 -14.28 -13.97 4.44
N ILE A 45 -13.18 -13.29 4.14
CA ILE A 45 -11.84 -13.88 4.16
C ILE A 45 -11.33 -13.99 5.60
N VAL A 46 -11.37 -12.91 6.37
CA VAL A 46 -10.84 -12.91 7.74
C VAL A 46 -11.65 -13.84 8.63
N LYS A 47 -12.98 -13.87 8.47
CA LYS A 47 -13.86 -14.69 9.31
C LYS A 47 -13.86 -16.17 8.93
N HIS A 48 -13.93 -16.50 7.63
CA HIS A 48 -14.16 -17.87 7.15
C HIS A 48 -12.90 -18.54 6.57
N LYS A 49 -11.93 -17.77 6.07
CA LYS A 49 -10.71 -18.29 5.45
C LYS A 49 -9.46 -17.49 5.91
N PRO A 50 -9.13 -17.48 7.21
CA PRO A 50 -8.05 -16.64 7.73
C PRO A 50 -6.67 -17.00 7.19
N LYS A 51 -6.47 -18.22 6.66
CA LYS A 51 -5.21 -18.68 6.06
C LYS A 51 -5.01 -18.22 4.61
N THR A 52 -5.96 -17.46 4.02
CA THR A 52 -5.79 -16.98 2.65
C THR A 52 -4.83 -15.79 2.63
N LYS A 53 -3.92 -15.80 1.66
CA LYS A 53 -2.96 -14.72 1.44
C LYS A 53 -3.54 -13.55 0.63
N PHE A 54 -4.85 -13.34 0.66
CA PHE A 54 -5.53 -12.31 -0.15
C PHE A 54 -4.98 -10.91 0.13
N PHE A 55 -4.96 -10.48 1.39
CA PHE A 55 -4.48 -9.15 1.77
C PHE A 55 -2.98 -8.98 1.55
N TYR A 56 -2.20 -10.04 1.82
CA TYR A 56 -0.77 -10.05 1.52
C TYR A 56 -0.51 -9.86 0.02
N ASN A 57 -1.19 -10.61 -0.83
CA ASN A 57 -1.06 -10.48 -2.28
C ASN A 57 -1.56 -9.12 -2.76
N TRP A 58 -2.62 -8.57 -2.16
CA TRP A 58 -3.06 -7.20 -2.41
C TRP A 58 -1.95 -6.18 -2.17
N SER A 59 -1.26 -6.27 -1.02
CA SER A 59 -0.13 -5.39 -0.69
C SER A 59 1.02 -5.53 -1.70
N CYS A 60 1.40 -6.77 -2.04
CA CYS A 60 2.47 -7.03 -3.02
C CYS A 60 2.12 -6.48 -4.40
N VAL A 61 0.91 -6.76 -4.89
CA VAL A 61 0.47 -6.28 -6.23
C VAL A 61 0.39 -4.76 -6.25
N THR A 62 -0.11 -4.13 -5.18
CA THR A 62 -0.14 -2.67 -5.06
C THR A 62 1.27 -2.09 -5.14
N ALA A 63 2.21 -2.62 -4.36
CA ALA A 63 3.59 -2.14 -4.36
C ALA A 63 4.24 -2.29 -5.75
N LEU A 64 4.09 -3.45 -6.39
CA LEU A 64 4.62 -3.70 -7.73
C LEU A 64 3.96 -2.81 -8.79
N TYR A 65 2.64 -2.62 -8.72
CA TYR A 65 1.92 -1.76 -9.64
C TYR A 65 2.37 -0.29 -9.52
N LEU A 66 2.45 0.25 -8.31
CA LEU A 66 2.89 1.63 -8.09
C LEU A 66 4.35 1.83 -8.50
N PHE A 67 5.22 0.84 -8.23
CA PHE A 67 6.60 0.84 -8.70
C PHE A 67 6.66 0.85 -10.24
N PHE A 68 5.89 0.00 -10.90
CA PHE A 68 5.83 -0.06 -12.37
C PHE A 68 5.35 1.26 -12.98
N ILE A 69 4.29 1.86 -12.43
CA ILE A 69 3.79 3.17 -12.89
C ILE A 69 4.86 4.25 -12.72
N TYR A 70 5.56 4.25 -11.58
CA TYR A 70 6.65 5.17 -11.33
C TYR A 70 7.79 5.00 -12.34
N GLU A 71 8.32 3.80 -12.52
CA GLU A 71 9.43 3.51 -13.43
C GLU A 71 9.09 3.82 -14.88
N VAL A 72 7.95 3.35 -15.37
CA VAL A 72 7.58 3.47 -16.78
C VAL A 72 7.16 4.88 -17.15
N LYS A 73 6.50 5.60 -16.24
CA LYS A 73 5.87 6.89 -16.56
C LYS A 73 6.66 8.09 -16.05
N CYS A 74 7.29 7.96 -14.90
CA CYS A 74 7.94 9.08 -14.25
C CYS A 74 9.45 9.13 -14.49
N VAL A 75 10.13 7.99 -14.50
CA VAL A 75 11.60 7.92 -14.70
C VAL A 75 11.95 7.90 -16.17
N GLY A 76 11.06 7.36 -17.03
CA GLY A 76 11.27 7.31 -18.47
C GLY A 76 12.58 6.62 -18.87
N THR A 77 12.94 5.55 -18.16
CA THR A 77 14.29 4.97 -18.12
C THR A 77 14.81 4.47 -19.45
N PHE A 78 13.99 4.39 -20.49
CA PHE A 78 14.47 3.78 -21.76
C PHE A 78 14.30 4.64 -23.02
N TRP A 79 13.47 5.67 -23.04
CA TRP A 79 13.22 6.42 -24.30
C TRP A 79 12.93 7.89 -24.03
N ASP A 80 13.89 8.78 -24.25
CA ASP A 80 13.86 10.24 -24.55
C ASP A 80 12.64 11.08 -24.10
N LEU A 81 11.98 10.74 -23.00
CA LEU A 81 10.99 11.61 -22.39
C LEU A 81 11.69 12.65 -21.50
N PRO A 82 11.28 13.92 -21.54
CA PRO A 82 11.87 14.94 -20.69
C PRO A 82 11.83 14.48 -19.22
N LYS A 83 12.93 14.62 -18.51
CA LYS A 83 13.07 14.26 -17.09
C LYS A 83 12.07 15.07 -16.28
N LEU A 84 10.93 14.46 -15.98
CA LEU A 84 9.80 15.07 -15.28
C LEU A 84 10.02 15.21 -13.78
N ILE A 85 11.01 14.50 -13.27
CA ILE A 85 11.29 14.38 -11.84
C ILE A 85 12.70 14.88 -11.59
N SER A 86 12.82 15.74 -10.57
CA SER A 86 14.11 16.15 -10.03
C SER A 86 14.88 14.91 -9.53
N TRP A 87 16.19 14.87 -9.76
CA TRP A 87 17.00 13.75 -9.32
C TRP A 87 16.92 13.51 -7.80
N TRP A 88 16.71 14.56 -7.00
CA TRP A 88 16.51 14.47 -5.57
C TRP A 88 15.20 13.78 -5.20
N GLU A 89 14.12 14.07 -5.88
CA GLU A 89 12.82 13.42 -5.69
C GLU A 89 12.91 11.94 -6.04
N ASN A 90 13.59 11.63 -7.15
CA ASN A 90 13.86 10.25 -7.53
C ASN A 90 14.68 9.52 -6.48
N LEU A 91 15.77 10.13 -6.00
CA LEU A 91 16.62 9.56 -4.95
C LEU A 91 15.79 9.30 -3.66
N ALA A 92 14.97 10.26 -3.25
CA ALA A 92 14.12 10.13 -2.06
C ALA A 92 13.15 8.95 -2.19
N LEU A 93 12.52 8.76 -3.36
CA LEU A 93 11.64 7.63 -3.62
C LEU A 93 12.39 6.29 -3.59
N VAL A 94 13.52 6.21 -4.27
CA VAL A 94 14.35 4.98 -4.31
C VAL A 94 14.82 4.62 -2.91
N LEU A 95 15.30 5.58 -2.13
CA LEU A 95 15.71 5.35 -0.73
C LEU A 95 14.51 4.95 0.15
N GLY A 96 13.36 5.58 -0.01
CA GLY A 96 12.14 5.25 0.72
C GLY A 96 11.63 3.84 0.39
N MET A 97 11.56 3.48 -0.90
CA MET A 97 11.17 2.14 -1.35
C MET A 97 12.18 1.08 -0.88
N GLY A 98 13.48 1.35 -1.04
CA GLY A 98 14.55 0.46 -0.59
C GLY A 98 14.52 0.25 0.92
N GLY A 99 14.34 1.32 1.69
CA GLY A 99 14.23 1.26 3.15
C GLY A 99 12.97 0.49 3.60
N SER A 100 11.83 0.71 2.95
CA SER A 100 10.59 -0.07 3.22
C SER A 100 10.80 -1.55 2.91
N LEU A 101 11.38 -1.88 1.76
CA LEU A 101 11.68 -3.26 1.38
C LEU A 101 12.66 -3.92 2.35
N ALA A 102 13.75 -3.25 2.70
CA ALA A 102 14.75 -3.76 3.64
C ALA A 102 14.14 -4.01 5.03
N SER A 103 13.32 -3.09 5.53
CA SER A 103 12.59 -3.25 6.80
C SER A 103 11.62 -4.42 6.74
N TYR A 104 10.89 -4.60 5.63
CA TYR A 104 10.00 -5.75 5.42
C TYR A 104 10.77 -7.08 5.39
N LEU A 105 11.87 -7.16 4.64
CA LEU A 105 12.67 -8.38 4.54
C LEU A 105 13.25 -8.75 5.90
N LYS A 106 13.74 -7.77 6.67
CA LYS A 106 14.23 -8.01 8.02
C LYS A 106 13.11 -8.47 8.95
N LEU A 107 11.91 -7.89 8.88
CA LEU A 107 10.73 -8.35 9.64
C LEU A 107 10.41 -9.82 9.34
N LYS A 108 10.45 -10.21 8.08
CA LYS A 108 10.20 -11.60 7.65
C LYS A 108 11.29 -12.54 8.14
N TRP A 109 12.55 -12.11 8.09
CA TRP A 109 13.68 -12.90 8.58
C TRP A 109 13.55 -13.14 10.08
N ASP A 110 13.42 -12.08 10.89
CA ASP A 110 13.31 -12.14 12.34
C ASP A 110 12.09 -12.99 12.77
N PHE A 111 11.00 -12.94 11.99
CA PHE A 111 9.82 -13.80 12.23
C PHE A 111 10.08 -15.28 11.91
N GLY A 112 10.85 -15.59 10.87
CA GLY A 112 11.19 -16.97 10.48
C GLY A 112 12.04 -17.70 11.53
N ASP A 113 12.91 -16.96 12.21
CA ASP A 113 13.79 -17.51 13.27
C ASP A 113 13.09 -17.66 14.63
N SER A 114 11.94 -17.02 14.84
CA SER A 114 11.22 -17.03 16.13
C SER A 114 10.38 -18.29 16.32
N LYS A 115 11.01 -19.47 16.36
CA LYS A 115 10.36 -20.72 16.82
C LYS A 115 10.45 -20.78 18.35
N GLU A 116 9.54 -20.11 19.03
CA GLU A 116 9.46 -20.16 20.49
C GLU A 116 8.57 -21.33 20.93
N THR A 117 8.89 -21.93 22.06
CA THR A 117 8.08 -22.98 22.73
C THR A 117 7.08 -22.37 23.70
N GLU A 118 7.22 -21.09 24.02
CA GLU A 118 6.39 -20.36 25.00
C GLU A 118 5.76 -19.11 24.39
N GLY A 119 4.55 -18.76 24.84
CA GLY A 119 3.86 -17.56 24.41
C GLY A 119 2.41 -17.80 24.00
N LYS A 120 1.80 -16.83 23.32
CA LYS A 120 0.44 -16.95 22.78
C LYS A 120 0.46 -17.63 21.42
N ILE A 121 -0.33 -18.70 21.28
CA ILE A 121 -0.46 -19.36 19.98
C ILE A 121 -1.12 -18.45 18.96
N CYS A 122 -0.58 -18.40 17.75
CA CYS A 122 -1.22 -17.77 16.61
C CYS A 122 -1.98 -18.82 15.80
N ARG A 123 -3.32 -18.73 15.76
CA ARG A 123 -4.18 -19.68 15.04
C ARG A 123 -3.97 -19.68 13.53
N ILE A 124 -3.38 -18.61 12.96
CA ILE A 124 -3.14 -18.48 11.52
C ILE A 124 -1.78 -19.09 11.16
N CYS A 125 -0.72 -18.73 11.89
CA CYS A 125 0.64 -19.25 11.68
C CYS A 125 0.88 -20.61 12.35
N GLU A 126 0.03 -21.01 13.31
CA GLU A 126 0.13 -22.25 14.09
C GLU A 126 1.43 -22.37 14.91
N ILE A 127 1.99 -21.24 15.34
CA ILE A 127 3.20 -21.15 16.15
C ILE A 127 2.95 -20.36 17.43
N TYR A 128 3.78 -20.63 18.45
CA TYR A 128 3.84 -19.81 19.65
C TYR A 128 4.63 -18.55 19.40
N VAL A 129 4.14 -17.40 19.88
CA VAL A 129 4.79 -16.10 19.71
C VAL A 129 4.83 -15.39 21.07
N LYS A 130 6.02 -15.17 21.59
CA LYS A 130 6.24 -14.45 22.85
C LYS A 130 5.88 -12.98 22.68
N GLY A 131 5.10 -12.43 23.63
CA GLY A 131 4.66 -11.05 23.56
C GLY A 131 3.85 -10.71 22.29
N LYS A 132 3.07 -11.68 21.78
CA LYS A 132 2.24 -11.48 20.59
C LYS A 132 1.26 -10.33 20.79
N ASP A 133 1.32 -9.34 19.88
CA ASP A 133 0.35 -8.27 19.76
C ASP A 133 -0.80 -8.72 18.83
N HIS A 134 -0.52 -8.92 17.56
CA HIS A 134 -1.51 -9.38 16.58
C HIS A 134 -0.87 -10.16 15.42
N HIS A 135 -1.70 -10.81 14.58
CA HIS A 135 -1.30 -11.32 13.29
C HIS A 135 -1.66 -10.28 12.21
N CYS A 136 -0.63 -9.77 11.52
CA CYS A 136 -0.82 -8.80 10.44
C CYS A 136 -1.13 -9.53 9.13
N VAL A 137 -2.39 -9.51 8.72
CA VAL A 137 -2.84 -10.17 7.48
C VAL A 137 -2.24 -9.55 6.21
N TRP A 138 -1.83 -8.27 6.26
CA TRP A 138 -1.21 -7.55 5.14
C TRP A 138 0.23 -7.96 4.89
N LEU A 139 0.93 -8.40 5.93
CA LEU A 139 2.31 -8.87 5.86
C LEU A 139 2.42 -10.38 5.98
N ASP A 140 1.30 -11.08 6.28
CA ASP A 140 1.24 -12.51 6.54
C ASP A 140 2.28 -12.94 7.59
N MET A 141 2.27 -12.25 8.76
CA MET A 141 3.19 -12.52 9.87
C MET A 141 2.64 -11.99 11.20
N CYS A 142 3.19 -12.49 12.33
CA CYS A 142 2.84 -11.96 13.64
C CYS A 142 3.71 -10.76 14.00
N VAL A 143 3.05 -9.74 14.55
CA VAL A 143 3.70 -8.61 15.24
C VAL A 143 3.73 -8.93 16.73
N SER A 144 4.89 -8.73 17.36
CA SER A 144 5.17 -9.02 18.75
C SER A 144 6.03 -7.93 19.38
N THR A 145 6.23 -7.99 20.69
CA THR A 145 7.09 -7.04 21.41
C THR A 145 8.52 -6.98 20.86
N SER A 146 9.03 -8.06 20.29
CA SER A 146 10.38 -8.14 19.73
C SER A 146 10.53 -7.38 18.41
N ASN A 147 9.49 -7.38 17.56
CA ASN A 147 9.56 -6.80 16.21
C ASN A 147 8.70 -5.55 15.98
N ILE A 148 7.92 -5.12 17.00
CA ILE A 148 6.99 -3.98 16.85
C ILE A 148 7.70 -2.67 16.48
N ASN A 149 8.91 -2.43 16.98
CA ASN A 149 9.65 -1.21 16.63
C ASN A 149 10.02 -1.20 15.15
N LEU A 150 10.51 -2.31 14.63
CA LEU A 150 10.84 -2.45 13.21
C LEU A 150 9.58 -2.38 12.34
N PHE A 151 8.46 -2.93 12.82
CA PHE A 151 7.15 -2.79 12.16
C PHE A 151 6.71 -1.32 12.07
N MET A 152 6.91 -0.53 13.14
CA MET A 152 6.62 0.91 13.13
C MET A 152 7.51 1.67 12.14
N VAL A 153 8.80 1.33 12.07
CA VAL A 153 9.74 1.89 11.07
C VAL A 153 9.28 1.56 9.65
N PHE A 154 8.93 0.29 9.39
CA PHE A 154 8.39 -0.14 8.10
C PHE A 154 7.15 0.66 7.70
N LEU A 155 6.17 0.81 8.62
CA LEU A 155 4.97 1.60 8.35
C LEU A 155 5.30 3.06 8.04
N THR A 156 6.18 3.68 8.84
CA THR A 156 6.58 5.08 8.64
C THR A 156 7.22 5.29 7.27
N LEU A 157 8.18 4.46 6.90
CA LEU A 157 8.84 4.53 5.59
C LEU A 157 7.83 4.32 4.45
N THR A 158 6.92 3.37 4.59
CA THR A 158 5.89 3.10 3.57
C THR A 158 4.91 4.27 3.43
N ILE A 159 4.51 4.91 4.54
CA ILE A 159 3.65 6.11 4.54
C ILE A 159 4.34 7.27 3.82
N LEU A 160 5.58 7.57 4.19
CA LEU A 160 6.34 8.65 3.59
C LEU A 160 6.55 8.42 2.09
N THR A 161 6.91 7.21 1.70
CA THR A 161 7.15 6.86 0.30
C THR A 161 5.87 6.91 -0.53
N SER A 162 4.76 6.32 -0.03
CA SER A 162 3.48 6.34 -0.75
C SER A 162 2.86 7.73 -0.80
N GLY A 163 2.99 8.53 0.26
CA GLY A 163 2.56 9.93 0.28
C GLY A 163 3.36 10.78 -0.70
N HIS A 164 4.68 10.65 -0.71
CA HIS A 164 5.54 11.37 -1.66
C HIS A 164 5.22 10.98 -3.11
N LEU A 165 5.08 9.69 -3.40
CA LEU A 165 4.68 9.20 -4.72
C LEU A 165 3.30 9.75 -5.14
N SER A 166 2.34 9.80 -4.20
CA SER A 166 1.02 10.41 -4.45
C SER A 166 1.14 11.87 -4.88
N MET A 167 1.90 12.67 -4.14
CA MET A 167 2.12 14.08 -4.45
C MET A 167 2.76 14.27 -5.82
N MET A 168 3.76 13.46 -6.15
CA MET A 168 4.44 13.54 -7.44
C MET A 168 3.51 13.20 -8.61
N LEU A 169 2.81 12.07 -8.53
CA LEU A 169 1.92 11.61 -9.61
C LEU A 169 0.76 12.59 -9.83
N THR A 170 0.17 13.11 -8.76
CA THR A 170 -0.94 14.07 -8.85
C THR A 170 -0.48 15.43 -9.35
N SER A 171 0.66 15.95 -8.89
CA SER A 171 1.21 17.22 -9.35
C SER A 171 1.63 17.16 -10.83
N TYR A 172 2.11 16.00 -11.27
CA TYR A 172 2.43 15.77 -12.67
C TYR A 172 1.17 15.77 -13.55
N ALA A 173 0.16 14.99 -13.16
CA ALA A 173 -1.07 14.87 -13.92
C ALA A 173 -1.89 16.18 -13.91
N CYS A 174 -1.77 16.98 -12.84
CA CYS A 174 -2.52 18.22 -12.62
C CYS A 174 -1.60 19.36 -12.14
N PRO A 175 -0.82 19.97 -13.00
CA PRO A 175 0.07 21.07 -12.63
C PRO A 175 -0.70 22.25 -12.00
N GLY A 176 -0.18 22.78 -10.89
CA GLY A 176 -0.73 23.96 -10.22
C GLY A 176 -1.80 23.70 -9.16
N THR A 177 -2.14 22.44 -8.87
CA THR A 177 -3.14 22.08 -7.86
C THR A 177 -2.58 21.06 -6.86
N LEU A 178 -2.17 21.49 -5.69
CA LEU A 178 -1.63 20.55 -4.66
C LEU A 178 -2.69 19.63 -4.06
N LEU A 179 -3.92 20.12 -3.89
CA LEU A 179 -5.04 19.39 -3.26
C LEU A 179 -6.28 19.27 -4.17
N GLY A 180 -6.33 20.01 -5.28
CA GLY A 180 -7.48 20.07 -6.18
C GLY A 180 -7.90 18.71 -6.73
N PRO A 181 -6.99 17.85 -7.20
CA PRO A 181 -7.34 16.55 -7.75
C PRO A 181 -7.93 15.57 -6.74
N ILE A 182 -7.55 15.71 -5.46
CA ILE A 182 -8.03 14.83 -4.38
C ILE A 182 -9.43 15.24 -3.95
N LEU A 183 -9.72 16.54 -3.92
CA LEU A 183 -10.99 17.09 -3.45
C LEU A 183 -12.03 17.23 -4.56
N LEU A 184 -11.61 17.58 -5.77
CA LEU A 184 -12.51 17.81 -6.92
C LEU A 184 -11.87 17.28 -8.21
N PRO A 185 -11.93 15.96 -8.47
CA PRO A 185 -11.37 15.34 -9.68
C PRO A 185 -11.90 15.96 -10.98
N SER A 186 -13.13 16.51 -10.96
CA SER A 186 -13.73 17.15 -12.13
C SER A 186 -13.06 18.44 -12.54
N MET A 187 -12.31 19.11 -11.64
CA MET A 187 -11.60 20.37 -11.96
C MET A 187 -10.27 20.14 -12.69
N CYS A 188 -9.72 18.95 -12.57
CA CYS A 188 -8.49 18.59 -13.25
C CYS A 188 -8.57 17.14 -13.71
N TRP A 189 -9.21 16.92 -14.85
CA TRP A 189 -9.17 15.61 -15.52
C TRP A 189 -8.32 15.75 -16.78
N PRO A 190 -7.16 15.06 -16.85
CA PRO A 190 -6.28 15.17 -18.00
C PRO A 190 -6.98 14.68 -19.29
N GLU A 191 -6.60 15.26 -20.43
CA GLU A 191 -7.11 14.83 -21.74
C GLU A 191 -6.47 13.51 -22.18
N LYS A 192 -5.20 13.30 -21.82
CA LYS A 192 -4.48 12.08 -22.19
C LYS A 192 -4.76 10.96 -21.21
N GLN A 193 -5.14 9.79 -21.74
CA GLN A 193 -5.40 8.57 -20.93
C GLN A 193 -4.23 8.18 -20.01
N THR A 194 -2.98 8.42 -20.47
CA THR A 194 -1.79 8.13 -19.66
C THR A 194 -1.72 8.99 -18.41
N ASP A 195 -2.09 10.26 -18.52
CA ASP A 195 -2.06 11.22 -17.41
C ASP A 195 -3.24 10.98 -16.45
N CYS A 196 -4.40 10.54 -16.99
CA CYS A 196 -5.51 10.04 -16.16
C CYS A 196 -5.09 8.84 -15.31
N LEU A 197 -4.32 7.91 -15.88
CA LEU A 197 -3.80 6.75 -15.14
C LEU A 197 -2.82 7.18 -14.04
N LEU A 198 -1.96 8.18 -14.31
CA LEU A 198 -1.07 8.74 -13.28
C LEU A 198 -1.86 9.39 -12.15
N LEU A 199 -2.86 10.19 -12.49
CA LEU A 199 -3.75 10.84 -11.51
C LEU A 199 -4.42 9.81 -10.60
N VAL A 200 -5.06 8.80 -11.20
CA VAL A 200 -5.74 7.73 -10.47
C VAL A 200 -4.77 6.94 -9.58
N SER A 201 -3.58 6.64 -10.09
CA SER A 201 -2.54 5.95 -9.31
C SER A 201 -2.02 6.81 -8.16
N GLY A 202 -1.88 8.11 -8.36
CA GLY A 202 -1.53 9.07 -7.32
C GLY A 202 -2.58 9.14 -6.22
N VAL A 203 -3.86 9.25 -6.58
CA VAL A 203 -4.99 9.23 -5.63
C VAL A 203 -5.01 7.91 -4.84
N TYR A 204 -4.86 6.77 -5.52
CA TYR A 204 -4.79 5.46 -4.87
C TYR A 204 -3.63 5.36 -3.87
N SER A 205 -2.44 5.83 -4.24
CA SER A 205 -1.27 5.88 -3.35
C SER A 205 -1.52 6.78 -2.11
N GLY A 206 -2.20 7.91 -2.29
CA GLY A 206 -2.60 8.82 -1.21
C GLY A 206 -3.59 8.18 -0.23
N ILE A 207 -4.57 7.44 -0.74
CA ILE A 207 -5.53 6.68 0.08
C ILE A 207 -4.77 5.64 0.92
N ILE A 208 -3.84 4.91 0.33
CA ILE A 208 -3.00 3.93 1.06
C ILE A 208 -2.19 4.62 2.15
N SER A 209 -1.51 5.73 1.83
CA SER A 209 -0.73 6.50 2.80
C SER A 209 -1.60 6.94 3.99
N THR A 210 -2.82 7.40 3.72
CA THR A 210 -3.78 7.82 4.76
C THR A 210 -4.20 6.64 5.65
N ILE A 211 -4.56 5.50 5.05
CA ILE A 211 -4.95 4.30 5.81
C ILE A 211 -3.79 3.81 6.69
N LEU A 212 -2.58 3.75 6.15
CA LEU A 212 -1.40 3.35 6.90
C LEU A 212 -1.07 4.33 8.03
N SER A 213 -1.29 5.64 7.83
CA SER A 213 -1.13 6.65 8.87
C SER A 213 -2.09 6.43 10.04
N LEU A 214 -3.36 6.13 9.76
CA LEU A 214 -4.34 5.79 10.79
C LEU A 214 -3.96 4.52 11.55
N LEU A 215 -3.43 3.51 10.86
CA LEU A 215 -2.90 2.29 11.48
C LEU A 215 -1.70 2.59 12.38
N LEU A 216 -0.76 3.42 11.92
CA LEU A 216 0.41 3.82 12.70
C LEU A 216 0.02 4.55 13.98
N ILE A 217 -0.91 5.51 13.89
CA ILE A 217 -1.44 6.24 15.05
C ILE A 217 -2.10 5.26 16.03
N GLY A 218 -2.94 4.34 15.53
CA GLY A 218 -3.59 3.33 16.35
C GLY A 218 -2.60 2.42 17.08
N GLN A 219 -1.50 2.04 16.44
CA GLN A 219 -0.42 1.27 17.05
C GLN A 219 0.34 2.07 18.12
N ALA A 220 0.68 3.32 17.81
CA ALA A 220 1.35 4.22 18.76
C ALA A 220 0.51 4.43 20.02
N CYS A 221 -0.80 4.68 19.87
CA CYS A 221 -1.72 4.84 21.00
C CYS A 221 -1.81 3.57 21.86
N ARG A 222 -1.83 2.38 21.26
CA ARG A 222 -1.83 1.12 22.01
C ARG A 222 -0.53 0.92 22.80
N LYS A 223 0.60 1.23 22.18
CA LYS A 223 1.90 1.15 22.85
C LYS A 223 1.98 2.07 24.08
N LEU A 224 1.47 3.30 23.97
CA LEU A 224 1.45 4.27 25.08
C LEU A 224 0.53 3.84 26.25
N LYS A 225 -0.56 3.12 25.97
CA LYS A 225 -1.46 2.60 27.02
C LYS A 225 -0.90 1.40 27.78
N ASN A 226 0.11 0.74 27.24
CA ASN A 226 0.74 -0.45 27.84
C ASN A 226 2.06 -0.13 28.58
N ILE A 227 2.45 1.15 28.63
CA ILE A 227 3.54 1.69 29.46
C ILE A 227 2.95 2.20 30.78
#